data_c2ab30d0d5b98df982285d6a7e848094
#
_entry.id   c2ab30d0d5b98df982285d6a7e848094
#
_cell.length_a   1.000
_cell.length_b   1.000
_cell.length_c   1.000
_cell.angle_alpha   90.00
_cell.angle_beta   90.00
_cell.angle_gamma   90.00
#
_symmetry.space_group_name_H-M   'P 1'
#
loop_
_entity.id
_entity.type
_entity.pdbx_description
1 polymer ?
#
loop_
_entity_poly.entity_id
_entity_poly.type
_entity_poly.pdbx_seq_one_letter_code
_entity_poly.pdbx_strand_id
1 'polypeptide(L)'
;MNSPTLVPPRTESSRLDYLDATRAFALLLGILFHASMSFVPAFVGWAVQDVSTSPLVGMFITVSHSFRMVTFFLIAGFLSYVTFHRKGAGEFVRSRALRIVVPFVVGWFILRPLLVSGWIMGSASLHGNYSFWTGIRGGCQSLGTLPQGIFAGTHLWFLYYLALITTLTLFLRGAVKATGSWCDALVRRADALVAWLAASPLSLLALAIPTAVALWFMRYWGMDTPDQTLQPYVPVLAIYGGGFLLGWLLGRQRDLIAPFTRLSMHRWILSVIGIAAIQYSGRFQMDFGHPYYHALHAAYVLGYALTMWSLVLLTIGAFRKFCTRPRPWIRYLADSSYWLYLVHLPIVVWLQVAVAEIPVNWSPKLAFISIATIALALLTYDLVVRSTWIGAILNGRRRDRAMSSIVGNIRHPWQTKQPKSSLVLESER
;
A
#
# COMPACT_ATOMS: atom_id res chain seq x y z
N MET A 1 -42.19 -15.08 -35.00
CA MET A 1 -41.37 -15.98 -34.15
C MET A 1 -40.07 -15.27 -33.85
N ASN A 2 -40.01 -14.64 -32.68
CA ASN A 2 -38.81 -13.91 -32.24
C ASN A 2 -37.91 -14.88 -31.48
N SER A 3 -36.73 -15.20 -32.01
CA SER A 3 -35.72 -15.98 -31.36
C SER A 3 -35.18 -15.21 -30.14
N PRO A 4 -35.07 -15.80 -28.93
CA PRO A 4 -34.46 -15.15 -27.78
C PRO A 4 -32.97 -15.00 -28.03
N THR A 5 -32.48 -13.77 -27.98
CA THR A 5 -31.05 -13.46 -27.94
C THR A 5 -30.43 -14.04 -26.66
N LEU A 6 -29.69 -15.13 -26.81
CA LEU A 6 -28.87 -15.70 -25.75
C LEU A 6 -27.82 -14.69 -25.33
N VAL A 7 -28.03 -14.05 -24.17
CA VAL A 7 -26.98 -13.29 -23.50
C VAL A 7 -25.91 -14.31 -23.07
N PRO A 8 -24.66 -14.17 -23.55
CA PRO A 8 -23.62 -15.12 -23.18
C PRO A 8 -23.41 -15.06 -21.66
N PRO A 9 -23.19 -16.22 -21.00
CA PRO A 9 -22.98 -16.26 -19.57
C PRO A 9 -21.77 -15.40 -19.22
N ARG A 10 -21.96 -14.43 -18.30
CA ARG A 10 -20.85 -13.65 -17.72
C ARG A 10 -19.88 -14.63 -17.12
N THR A 11 -18.75 -14.82 -17.78
CA THR A 11 -17.64 -15.62 -17.26
C THR A 11 -17.22 -15.03 -15.90
N GLU A 12 -17.28 -15.83 -14.84
CA GLU A 12 -16.99 -15.50 -13.43
C GLU A 12 -15.53 -15.09 -13.15
N SER A 13 -14.82 -14.57 -14.10
CA SER A 13 -13.46 -14.07 -13.99
C SER A 13 -13.40 -12.55 -14.17
N SER A 14 -14.37 -11.80 -13.70
CA SER A 14 -14.16 -10.36 -13.57
C SER A 14 -13.17 -10.12 -12.43
N ARG A 15 -11.89 -10.13 -12.78
CA ARG A 15 -10.81 -9.60 -11.95
C ARG A 15 -11.28 -8.22 -11.49
N LEU A 16 -11.17 -7.96 -10.20
CA LEU A 16 -11.61 -6.70 -9.63
C LEU A 16 -10.59 -5.61 -9.99
N ASP A 17 -10.57 -5.19 -11.27
CA ASP A 17 -9.60 -4.27 -11.85
C ASP A 17 -9.51 -2.95 -11.05
N TYR A 18 -10.60 -2.52 -10.46
CA TYR A 18 -10.61 -1.34 -9.59
C TYR A 18 -9.77 -1.52 -8.30
N LEU A 19 -9.70 -2.74 -7.73
CA LEU A 19 -8.83 -3.01 -6.57
C LEU A 19 -7.36 -3.03 -6.97
N ASP A 20 -7.04 -3.57 -8.15
CA ASP A 20 -5.70 -3.51 -8.70
C ASP A 20 -5.29 -2.05 -8.97
N ALA A 21 -6.19 -1.22 -9.51
CA ALA A 21 -5.97 0.21 -9.70
C ALA A 21 -5.79 0.96 -8.36
N THR A 22 -6.61 0.65 -7.35
CA THR A 22 -6.48 1.24 -6.01
C THR A 22 -5.12 0.91 -5.39
N ARG A 23 -4.65 -0.33 -5.53
CA ARG A 23 -3.32 -0.74 -5.04
C ARG A 23 -2.20 -0.01 -5.75
N ALA A 24 -2.27 0.11 -7.07
CA ALA A 24 -1.29 0.85 -7.85
C ALA A 24 -1.25 2.33 -7.44
N PHE A 25 -2.41 2.96 -7.28
CA PHE A 25 -2.51 4.34 -6.77
C PHE A 25 -1.89 4.50 -5.39
N ALA A 26 -2.29 3.66 -4.43
CA ALA A 26 -1.78 3.73 -3.06
C ALA A 26 -0.25 3.53 -3.01
N LEU A 27 0.31 2.71 -3.92
CA LEU A 27 1.75 2.56 -4.06
C LEU A 27 2.42 3.82 -4.61
N LEU A 28 1.91 4.38 -5.71
CA LEU A 28 2.45 5.61 -6.31
C LEU A 28 2.39 6.76 -5.32
N LEU A 29 1.29 6.86 -4.56
CA LEU A 29 1.17 7.80 -3.44
C LEU A 29 2.23 7.54 -2.37
N GLY A 30 2.65 6.27 -2.18
CA GLY A 30 3.74 5.88 -1.28
C GLY A 30 5.11 6.35 -1.75
N ILE A 31 5.38 6.28 -3.04
CA ILE A 31 6.62 6.81 -3.62
C ILE A 31 6.66 8.33 -3.44
N LEU A 32 5.55 9.01 -3.78
CA LEU A 32 5.44 10.46 -3.61
C LEU A 32 5.57 10.88 -2.13
N PHE A 33 4.99 10.12 -1.22
CA PHE A 33 5.14 10.32 0.22
C PHE A 33 6.61 10.28 0.66
N HIS A 34 7.36 9.22 0.31
CA HIS A 34 8.76 9.12 0.68
C HIS A 34 9.64 10.15 -0.04
N ALA A 35 9.33 10.46 -1.30
CA ALA A 35 10.02 11.52 -2.05
C ALA A 35 9.81 12.91 -1.42
N SER A 36 8.69 13.13 -0.73
CA SER A 36 8.38 14.41 -0.09
C SER A 36 9.02 14.60 1.29
N MET A 37 9.50 13.52 1.94
CA MET A 37 9.97 13.57 3.34
C MET A 37 11.14 14.53 3.58
N SER A 38 12.01 14.75 2.59
CA SER A 38 13.13 15.71 2.70
C SER A 38 12.71 17.17 2.68
N PHE A 39 11.47 17.48 2.26
CA PHE A 39 10.99 18.85 2.09
C PHE A 39 10.12 19.35 3.25
N VAL A 40 10.07 18.62 4.36
CA VAL A 40 9.36 19.06 5.59
C VAL A 40 10.22 20.09 6.32
N PRO A 41 9.65 21.23 6.80
CA PRO A 41 10.43 22.25 7.50
C PRO A 41 11.08 21.78 8.80
N ALA A 42 10.42 20.89 9.55
CA ALA A 42 10.96 20.31 10.77
C ALA A 42 11.67 18.99 10.48
N PHE A 43 12.80 18.74 11.11
CA PHE A 43 13.48 17.45 11.00
C PHE A 43 12.64 16.34 11.66
N VAL A 44 12.24 15.36 10.85
CA VAL A 44 11.37 14.25 11.26
C VAL A 44 12.13 12.90 11.35
N GLY A 45 13.44 12.93 11.52
CA GLY A 45 14.26 11.72 11.56
C GLY A 45 14.48 11.06 10.17
N TRP A 46 14.25 11.81 9.09
CA TRP A 46 14.47 11.33 7.73
C TRP A 46 15.96 11.43 7.33
N ALA A 47 16.37 10.62 6.36
CA ALA A 47 17.78 10.54 5.92
C ALA A 47 18.35 11.85 5.40
N VAL A 48 17.55 12.70 4.77
CA VAL A 48 17.96 13.90 4.06
C VAL A 48 17.04 15.05 4.38
N GLN A 49 17.59 16.20 4.74
CA GLN A 49 16.89 17.47 4.82
C GLN A 49 17.29 18.33 3.61
N ASP A 50 16.32 18.83 2.86
CA ASP A 50 16.58 19.69 1.69
C ASP A 50 16.68 21.16 2.11
N VAL A 51 17.45 21.93 1.36
CA VAL A 51 17.58 23.39 1.58
C VAL A 51 16.28 24.15 1.28
N SER A 52 15.35 23.56 0.51
CA SER A 52 14.04 24.13 0.19
C SER A 52 12.93 23.28 0.79
N THR A 53 12.17 23.83 1.73
CA THR A 53 11.11 23.14 2.47
C THR A 53 9.77 23.83 2.34
N SER A 54 8.65 23.16 2.70
CA SER A 54 7.31 23.73 2.68
C SER A 54 6.39 23.11 3.71
N PRO A 55 5.61 23.92 4.46
CA PRO A 55 4.56 23.42 5.36
C PRO A 55 3.47 22.60 4.66
N LEU A 56 3.19 22.87 3.38
CA LEU A 56 2.22 22.11 2.58
C LEU A 56 2.63 20.63 2.45
N VAL A 57 3.93 20.35 2.44
CA VAL A 57 4.46 19.00 2.40
C VAL A 57 4.11 18.25 3.69
N GLY A 58 4.21 18.90 4.84
CA GLY A 58 3.81 18.30 6.12
C GLY A 58 2.33 17.89 6.16
N MET A 59 1.45 18.75 5.63
CA MET A 59 0.04 18.43 5.49
C MET A 59 -0.19 17.23 4.54
N PHE A 60 0.46 17.22 3.39
CA PHE A 60 0.39 16.12 2.43
C PHE A 60 0.85 14.79 3.06
N ILE A 61 1.96 14.80 3.78
CA ILE A 61 2.49 13.63 4.49
C ILE A 61 1.47 13.11 5.49
N THR A 62 0.94 13.95 6.36
CA THR A 62 -0.02 13.56 7.40
C THR A 62 -1.28 12.95 6.79
N VAL A 63 -1.86 13.59 5.77
CA VAL A 63 -3.07 13.10 5.11
C VAL A 63 -2.80 11.78 4.37
N SER A 64 -1.74 11.71 3.57
CA SER A 64 -1.43 10.49 2.79
C SER A 64 -1.04 9.31 3.68
N HIS A 65 -0.34 9.56 4.80
CA HIS A 65 0.02 8.54 5.77
C HIS A 65 -1.21 7.96 6.49
N SER A 66 -2.23 8.79 6.76
CA SER A 66 -3.40 8.36 7.52
C SER A 66 -4.13 7.17 6.89
N PHE A 67 -4.38 7.17 5.58
CA PHE A 67 -5.27 6.18 4.95
C PHE A 67 -4.57 5.14 4.06
N ARG A 68 -3.38 5.47 3.52
CA ARG A 68 -2.72 4.65 2.51
C ARG A 68 -2.50 3.21 2.95
N MET A 69 -1.91 3.01 4.14
CA MET A 69 -1.55 1.67 4.61
C MET A 69 -2.78 0.86 5.00
N VAL A 70 -3.79 1.48 5.63
CA VAL A 70 -5.06 0.81 5.95
C VAL A 70 -5.78 0.36 4.66
N THR A 71 -5.73 1.17 3.59
CA THR A 71 -6.24 0.76 2.27
C THR A 71 -5.55 -0.51 1.76
N PHE A 72 -4.21 -0.60 1.89
CA PHE A 72 -3.49 -1.81 1.51
C PHE A 72 -3.90 -3.04 2.33
N PHE A 73 -3.99 -2.90 3.66
CA PHE A 73 -4.37 -4.02 4.52
C PHE A 73 -5.81 -4.48 4.28
N LEU A 74 -6.74 -3.55 4.06
CA LEU A 74 -8.13 -3.88 3.73
C LEU A 74 -8.23 -4.66 2.41
N ILE A 75 -7.57 -4.18 1.35
CA ILE A 75 -7.54 -4.89 0.06
C ILE A 75 -6.82 -6.24 0.19
N ALA A 76 -5.72 -6.31 0.96
CA ALA A 76 -5.00 -7.55 1.21
C ALA A 76 -5.87 -8.58 1.93
N GLY A 77 -6.65 -8.17 2.91
CA GLY A 77 -7.62 -9.01 3.62
C GLY A 77 -8.69 -9.57 2.69
N PHE A 78 -9.27 -8.69 1.87
CA PHE A 78 -10.27 -9.09 0.87
C PHE A 78 -9.72 -10.13 -0.13
N LEU A 79 -8.56 -9.85 -0.72
CA LEU A 79 -7.92 -10.76 -1.66
C LEU A 79 -7.43 -12.05 -0.99
N SER A 80 -7.09 -12.00 0.29
CA SER A 80 -6.71 -13.17 1.08
C SER A 80 -7.88 -14.12 1.25
N TYR A 81 -9.06 -13.60 1.60
CA TYR A 81 -10.28 -14.40 1.67
C TYR A 81 -10.58 -15.10 0.33
N VAL A 82 -10.59 -14.34 -0.75
CA VAL A 82 -10.87 -14.86 -2.11
C VAL A 82 -9.86 -15.96 -2.50
N THR A 83 -8.58 -15.72 -2.23
CA THR A 83 -7.52 -16.66 -2.59
C THR A 83 -7.57 -17.92 -1.72
N PHE A 84 -7.81 -17.78 -0.43
CA PHE A 84 -7.91 -18.88 0.52
C PHE A 84 -9.03 -19.85 0.13
N HIS A 85 -10.23 -19.33 -0.19
CA HIS A 85 -11.38 -20.18 -0.55
C HIS A 85 -11.28 -20.77 -1.96
N ARG A 86 -10.51 -20.13 -2.86
CA ARG A 86 -10.27 -20.66 -4.21
C ARG A 86 -9.21 -21.76 -4.24
N LYS A 87 -8.13 -21.63 -3.46
CA LYS A 87 -6.96 -22.50 -3.55
C LYS A 87 -6.85 -23.51 -2.41
N GLY A 88 -7.60 -23.33 -1.32
CA GLY A 88 -7.43 -24.11 -0.08
C GLY A 88 -6.30 -23.61 0.81
N ALA A 89 -6.25 -24.11 2.05
CA ALA A 89 -5.36 -23.63 3.09
C ALA A 89 -3.87 -23.85 2.77
N GLY A 90 -3.50 -25.06 2.35
CA GLY A 90 -2.08 -25.40 2.10
C GLY A 90 -1.45 -24.57 1.00
N GLU A 91 -2.11 -24.49 -0.17
CA GLU A 91 -1.62 -23.69 -1.30
C GLU A 91 -1.66 -22.17 -0.99
N PHE A 92 -2.63 -21.72 -0.18
CA PHE A 92 -2.67 -20.34 0.28
C PHE A 92 -1.45 -20.02 1.14
N VAL A 93 -1.14 -20.83 2.17
CA VAL A 93 0.00 -20.62 3.06
C VAL A 93 1.31 -20.66 2.28
N ARG A 94 1.49 -21.68 1.42
CA ARG A 94 2.67 -21.76 0.53
C ARG A 94 2.82 -20.51 -0.35
N SER A 95 1.73 -20.06 -0.96
CA SER A 95 1.73 -18.85 -1.79
C SER A 95 2.08 -17.59 -0.99
N ARG A 96 1.64 -17.49 0.28
CA ARG A 96 1.98 -16.37 1.16
C ARG A 96 3.44 -16.42 1.60
N ALA A 97 3.95 -17.58 1.97
CA ALA A 97 5.36 -17.76 2.30
C ALA A 97 6.27 -17.31 1.14
N LEU A 98 6.00 -17.80 -0.07
CA LEU A 98 6.81 -17.47 -1.25
C LEU A 98 6.70 -15.99 -1.66
N ARG A 99 5.55 -15.34 -1.45
CA ARG A 99 5.32 -13.96 -1.94
C ARG A 99 5.48 -12.89 -0.89
N ILE A 100 5.58 -13.24 0.38
CA ILE A 100 5.72 -12.28 1.48
C ILE A 100 7.02 -12.56 2.24
N VAL A 101 7.18 -13.80 2.77
CA VAL A 101 8.31 -14.12 3.65
C VAL A 101 9.62 -14.16 2.86
N VAL A 102 9.65 -14.82 1.70
CA VAL A 102 10.87 -14.90 0.88
C VAL A 102 11.32 -13.50 0.41
N PRO A 103 10.46 -12.64 -0.18
CA PRO A 103 10.88 -11.28 -0.53
C PRO A 103 11.23 -10.41 0.67
N PHE A 104 10.62 -10.62 1.83
CA PHE A 104 11.02 -9.93 3.07
C PHE A 104 12.44 -10.29 3.46
N VAL A 105 12.76 -11.57 3.56
CA VAL A 105 14.09 -12.05 3.99
C VAL A 105 15.15 -11.67 2.96
N VAL A 106 14.96 -12.04 1.68
CA VAL A 106 15.94 -11.77 0.62
C VAL A 106 16.09 -10.26 0.39
N GLY A 107 14.95 -9.53 0.37
CA GLY A 107 14.93 -8.08 0.21
C GLY A 107 15.65 -7.37 1.34
N TRP A 108 15.55 -7.86 2.57
CA TRP A 108 16.28 -7.27 3.69
C TRP A 108 17.79 -7.28 3.48
N PHE A 109 18.37 -8.41 3.08
CA PHE A 109 19.81 -8.51 2.85
C PHE A 109 20.29 -7.67 1.66
N ILE A 110 19.46 -7.51 0.63
CA ILE A 110 19.85 -6.76 -0.58
C ILE A 110 19.58 -5.26 -0.43
N LEU A 111 18.42 -4.89 0.10
CA LEU A 111 17.97 -3.49 0.11
C LEU A 111 18.46 -2.70 1.33
N ARG A 112 18.74 -3.38 2.46
CA ARG A 112 19.26 -2.71 3.65
C ARG A 112 20.60 -2.01 3.42
N PRO A 113 21.62 -2.64 2.82
CA PRO A 113 22.88 -1.94 2.52
C PRO A 113 22.70 -0.69 1.67
N LEU A 114 21.82 -0.77 0.66
CA LEU A 114 21.48 0.35 -0.22
C LEU A 114 20.76 1.47 0.53
N LEU A 115 19.87 1.11 1.44
CA LEU A 115 19.13 2.06 2.26
C LEU A 115 20.06 2.72 3.28
N VAL A 116 20.85 1.94 4.01
CA VAL A 116 21.78 2.45 5.02
C VAL A 116 22.84 3.35 4.38
N SER A 117 23.34 3.01 3.18
CA SER A 117 24.26 3.88 2.44
C SER A 117 23.64 5.24 2.15
N GLY A 118 22.35 5.28 1.79
CA GLY A 118 21.60 6.51 1.58
C GLY A 118 21.48 7.34 2.87
N TRP A 119 21.26 6.71 4.03
CA TRP A 119 21.22 7.40 5.33
C TRP A 119 22.59 8.00 5.71
N ILE A 120 23.68 7.24 5.50
CA ILE A 120 25.03 7.73 5.76
C ILE A 120 25.37 8.91 4.85
N MET A 121 25.09 8.82 3.55
CA MET A 121 25.31 9.91 2.62
C MET A 121 24.43 11.14 2.93
N GLY A 122 23.17 10.91 3.30
CA GLY A 122 22.22 11.98 3.62
C GLY A 122 22.62 12.77 4.87
N SER A 123 23.06 12.08 5.94
CA SER A 123 23.57 12.76 7.12
C SER A 123 24.85 13.55 6.85
N ALA A 124 25.70 13.08 5.95
CA ALA A 124 26.93 13.78 5.53
C ALA A 124 26.63 14.93 4.56
N SER A 125 25.58 14.86 3.74
CA SER A 125 25.20 15.93 2.81
C SER A 125 24.82 17.21 3.53
N LEU A 126 24.20 17.13 4.71
CA LEU A 126 23.90 18.30 5.56
C LEU A 126 25.15 19.11 5.96
N HIS A 127 26.34 18.57 5.79
CA HIS A 127 27.63 19.17 6.11
C HIS A 127 28.49 19.43 4.86
N GLY A 128 27.93 19.27 3.65
CA GLY A 128 28.63 19.52 2.38
C GLY A 128 29.69 18.48 1.99
N ASN A 129 29.81 17.36 2.68
CA ASN A 129 30.93 16.40 2.53
C ASN A 129 30.46 14.95 2.45
N TYR A 130 29.57 14.59 1.52
CA TYR A 130 29.24 13.19 1.36
C TYR A 130 30.17 12.48 0.36
N SER A 131 30.52 11.23 0.68
CA SER A 131 31.27 10.35 -0.21
C SER A 131 30.42 9.13 -0.57
N PHE A 132 30.21 8.91 -1.85
CA PHE A 132 29.48 7.74 -2.36
C PHE A 132 30.11 6.42 -1.86
N TRP A 133 31.44 6.31 -1.98
CA TRP A 133 32.15 5.09 -1.58
C TRP A 133 32.11 4.83 -0.07
N THR A 134 32.17 5.88 0.75
CA THR A 134 32.01 5.76 2.20
C THR A 134 30.60 5.31 2.54
N GLY A 135 29.58 5.86 1.86
CA GLY A 135 28.18 5.42 2.02
C GLY A 135 28.01 3.93 1.69
N ILE A 136 28.47 3.48 0.53
CA ILE A 136 28.36 2.08 0.11
C ILE A 136 29.11 1.15 1.07
N ARG A 137 30.35 1.48 1.45
CA ARG A 137 31.12 0.68 2.41
C ARG A 137 30.39 0.54 3.75
N GLY A 138 29.90 1.64 4.31
CA GLY A 138 29.13 1.64 5.56
C GLY A 138 27.83 0.89 5.43
N GLY A 139 27.14 1.01 4.30
CA GLY A 139 25.96 0.22 3.99
C GLY A 139 26.24 -1.29 4.01
N CYS A 140 27.30 -1.76 3.37
CA CYS A 140 27.72 -3.17 3.38
C CYS A 140 28.13 -3.63 4.79
N GLN A 141 28.88 -2.81 5.52
CA GLN A 141 29.28 -3.12 6.89
C GLN A 141 28.09 -3.27 7.83
N SER A 142 26.97 -2.60 7.56
CA SER A 142 25.73 -2.72 8.35
C SER A 142 25.14 -4.13 8.40
N LEU A 143 25.55 -5.03 7.49
CA LEU A 143 25.15 -6.44 7.54
C LEU A 143 25.91 -7.23 8.61
N GLY A 144 27.15 -6.83 8.93
CA GLY A 144 27.96 -7.46 9.99
C GLY A 144 27.59 -6.98 11.41
N THR A 145 27.00 -5.80 11.50
CA THR A 145 26.51 -5.24 12.77
C THR A 145 24.99 -5.32 12.78
N LEU A 146 24.45 -6.50 13.03
CA LEU A 146 23.02 -6.63 13.32
C LEU A 146 22.70 -5.73 14.52
N PRO A 147 21.68 -4.85 14.42
CA PRO A 147 21.33 -3.98 15.51
C PRO A 147 21.11 -4.80 16.77
N GLN A 148 21.68 -4.34 17.89
CA GLN A 148 21.41 -4.96 19.19
C GLN A 148 19.91 -4.91 19.43
N GLY A 149 19.30 -6.07 19.57
CA GLY A 149 17.86 -6.23 19.63
C GLY A 149 17.28 -6.82 18.37
N ILE A 150 15.98 -6.79 18.28
CA ILE A 150 15.27 -7.39 17.18
C ILE A 150 15.49 -6.56 15.91
N PHE A 151 15.87 -7.23 14.87
CA PHE A 151 15.99 -6.90 13.49
C PHE A 151 15.18 -5.65 13.04
N ALA A 152 15.81 -4.64 12.53
CA ALA A 152 15.11 -3.46 12.02
C ALA A 152 14.39 -3.80 10.71
N GLY A 153 13.08 -3.57 10.68
CA GLY A 153 12.20 -3.93 9.55
C GLY A 153 12.44 -3.10 8.29
N THR A 154 13.07 -1.93 8.42
CA THR A 154 13.18 -0.94 7.35
C THR A 154 11.80 -0.65 6.71
N HIS A 155 11.71 -0.22 5.46
CA HIS A 155 10.43 -0.10 4.76
C HIS A 155 9.74 -1.45 4.48
N LEU A 156 10.43 -2.57 4.68
CA LEU A 156 9.88 -3.92 4.53
C LEU A 156 8.98 -4.32 5.71
N TRP A 157 8.84 -3.49 6.74
CA TRP A 157 7.95 -3.72 7.87
C TRP A 157 6.52 -4.09 7.45
N PHE A 158 6.05 -3.55 6.31
CA PHE A 158 4.73 -3.87 5.79
C PHE A 158 4.61 -5.36 5.43
N LEU A 159 5.63 -5.99 4.84
CA LEU A 159 5.62 -7.43 4.54
C LEU A 159 5.57 -8.26 5.83
N TYR A 160 6.35 -7.86 6.82
CA TYR A 160 6.33 -8.49 8.14
C TYR A 160 4.93 -8.42 8.78
N TYR A 161 4.35 -7.22 8.85
CA TYR A 161 3.00 -7.05 9.41
C TYR A 161 1.93 -7.79 8.57
N LEU A 162 2.07 -7.84 7.26
CA LEU A 162 1.15 -8.58 6.40
C LEU A 162 1.24 -10.09 6.65
N ALA A 163 2.44 -10.63 6.85
CA ALA A 163 2.64 -12.03 7.23
C ALA A 163 2.03 -12.32 8.60
N LEU A 164 2.36 -11.49 9.60
CA LEU A 164 1.87 -11.61 10.98
C LEU A 164 0.33 -11.55 11.03
N ILE A 165 -0.27 -10.52 10.44
CA ILE A 165 -1.74 -10.34 10.43
C ILE A 165 -2.43 -11.49 9.67
N THR A 166 -1.85 -11.95 8.57
CA THR A 166 -2.37 -13.12 7.84
C THR A 166 -2.36 -14.36 8.73
N THR A 167 -1.26 -14.62 9.43
CA THR A 167 -1.13 -15.75 10.36
C THR A 167 -2.12 -15.65 11.51
N LEU A 168 -2.23 -14.48 12.15
CA LEU A 168 -3.21 -14.24 13.22
C LEU A 168 -4.65 -14.42 12.74
N THR A 169 -4.96 -13.98 11.51
CA THR A 169 -6.30 -14.17 10.93
C THR A 169 -6.62 -15.63 10.69
N LEU A 170 -5.64 -16.43 10.21
CA LEU A 170 -5.83 -17.87 10.06
C LEU A 170 -5.97 -18.58 11.40
N PHE A 171 -5.22 -18.16 12.41
CA PHE A 171 -5.34 -18.66 13.77
C PHE A 171 -6.73 -18.34 14.36
N LEU A 172 -7.16 -17.07 14.26
CA LEU A 172 -8.49 -16.65 14.70
C LEU A 172 -9.61 -17.44 14.01
N ARG A 173 -9.48 -17.66 12.69
CA ARG A 173 -10.40 -18.48 11.93
C ARG A 173 -10.42 -19.93 12.44
N GLY A 174 -9.27 -20.51 12.76
CA GLY A 174 -9.15 -21.84 13.36
C GLY A 174 -9.82 -21.90 14.73
N ALA A 175 -9.56 -20.91 15.60
CA ALA A 175 -10.16 -20.79 16.90
C ALA A 175 -11.71 -20.69 16.83
N VAL A 176 -12.23 -19.83 15.93
CA VAL A 176 -13.67 -19.72 15.71
C VAL A 176 -14.27 -21.06 15.24
N LYS A 177 -13.60 -21.80 14.35
CA LYS A 177 -14.06 -23.12 13.94
C LYS A 177 -14.05 -24.13 15.08
N ALA A 178 -13.07 -24.03 15.98
CA ALA A 178 -12.96 -24.92 17.14
C ALA A 178 -14.06 -24.69 18.19
N THR A 179 -14.80 -23.57 18.14
CA THR A 179 -15.94 -23.30 19.03
C THR A 179 -17.16 -24.21 18.77
N GLY A 180 -17.09 -25.07 17.76
CA GLY A 180 -18.17 -26.01 17.45
C GLY A 180 -19.50 -25.32 17.16
N SER A 181 -20.52 -25.56 18.00
CA SER A 181 -21.87 -25.01 17.84
C SER A 181 -21.94 -23.47 17.86
N TRP A 182 -20.99 -22.78 18.48
CA TRP A 182 -20.93 -21.32 18.51
C TRP A 182 -20.35 -20.71 17.22
N CYS A 183 -19.67 -21.51 16.39
CA CYS A 183 -19.02 -21.03 15.16
C CYS A 183 -20.02 -20.27 14.27
N ASP A 184 -21.18 -20.86 13.99
CA ASP A 184 -22.18 -20.24 13.11
C ASP A 184 -22.76 -18.96 13.70
N ALA A 185 -22.96 -18.91 15.02
CA ALA A 185 -23.44 -17.71 15.70
C ALA A 185 -22.42 -16.56 15.60
N LEU A 186 -21.13 -16.84 15.82
CA LEU A 186 -20.05 -15.86 15.69
C LEU A 186 -19.93 -15.35 14.25
N VAL A 187 -19.97 -16.25 13.28
CA VAL A 187 -19.93 -15.90 11.86
C VAL A 187 -21.13 -15.05 11.46
N ARG A 188 -22.35 -15.43 11.86
CA ARG A 188 -23.54 -14.61 11.58
C ARG A 188 -23.45 -13.22 12.20
N ARG A 189 -22.94 -13.08 13.43
CA ARG A 189 -22.74 -11.77 14.07
C ARG A 189 -21.72 -10.91 13.31
N ALA A 190 -20.61 -11.51 12.86
CA ALA A 190 -19.61 -10.80 12.05
C ALA A 190 -20.20 -10.36 10.70
N ASP A 191 -20.97 -11.23 10.05
CA ASP A 191 -21.65 -10.90 8.79
C ASP A 191 -22.70 -9.80 8.97
N ALA A 192 -23.47 -9.83 10.06
CA ALA A 192 -24.45 -8.79 10.42
C ALA A 192 -23.77 -7.44 10.71
N LEU A 193 -22.61 -7.45 11.40
CA LEU A 193 -21.82 -6.25 11.64
C LEU A 193 -21.37 -5.60 10.32
N VAL A 194 -20.87 -6.39 9.38
CA VAL A 194 -20.43 -5.87 8.07
C VAL A 194 -21.61 -5.32 7.27
N ALA A 195 -22.76 -6.01 7.30
CA ALA A 195 -23.97 -5.54 6.64
C ALA A 195 -24.45 -4.21 7.26
N TRP A 196 -24.43 -4.12 8.60
CA TRP A 196 -24.76 -2.89 9.29
C TRP A 196 -23.80 -1.75 8.96
N LEU A 197 -22.48 -1.99 8.93
CA LEU A 197 -21.46 -1.00 8.53
C LEU A 197 -21.66 -0.53 7.07
N ALA A 198 -22.12 -1.42 6.18
CA ALA A 198 -22.36 -1.05 4.79
C ALA A 198 -23.62 -0.19 4.61
N ALA A 199 -24.62 -0.35 5.46
CA ALA A 199 -25.92 0.34 5.38
C ALA A 199 -26.01 1.59 6.27
N SER A 200 -25.31 1.61 7.42
CA SER A 200 -25.48 2.64 8.45
C SER A 200 -24.76 3.96 8.10
N PRO A 201 -25.38 5.11 8.31
CA PRO A 201 -24.71 6.40 8.25
C PRO A 201 -23.68 6.58 9.35
N LEU A 202 -23.78 5.83 10.46
CA LEU A 202 -22.87 5.85 11.60
C LEU A 202 -21.61 5.00 11.39
N SER A 203 -21.49 4.33 10.25
CA SER A 203 -20.38 3.41 9.94
C SER A 203 -19.00 4.05 10.12
N LEU A 204 -18.84 5.32 9.75
CA LEU A 204 -17.57 6.05 9.94
C LEU A 204 -17.23 6.23 11.41
N LEU A 205 -18.19 6.57 12.26
CA LEU A 205 -17.96 6.70 13.71
C LEU A 205 -17.65 5.36 14.35
N ALA A 206 -18.37 4.31 13.95
CA ALA A 206 -18.15 2.94 14.44
C ALA A 206 -16.73 2.41 14.10
N LEU A 207 -16.16 2.82 12.99
CA LEU A 207 -14.78 2.52 12.61
C LEU A 207 -13.77 3.49 13.24
N ALA A 208 -14.13 4.76 13.35
CA ALA A 208 -13.24 5.81 13.85
C ALA A 208 -13.01 5.71 15.35
N ILE A 209 -14.02 5.42 16.16
CA ILE A 209 -13.89 5.35 17.62
C ILE A 209 -12.85 4.31 18.07
N PRO A 210 -12.94 3.02 17.68
CA PRO A 210 -11.91 2.05 18.09
C PRO A 210 -10.53 2.37 17.51
N THR A 211 -10.47 2.99 16.33
CA THR A 211 -9.23 3.47 15.74
C THR A 211 -8.64 4.62 16.54
N ALA A 212 -9.44 5.59 16.97
CA ALA A 212 -9.00 6.71 17.82
C ALA A 212 -8.48 6.21 19.18
N VAL A 213 -9.16 5.20 19.76
CA VAL A 213 -8.68 4.54 21.00
C VAL A 213 -7.30 3.90 20.78
N ALA A 214 -7.08 3.21 19.66
CA ALA A 214 -5.77 2.63 19.39
C ALA A 214 -4.70 3.71 19.11
N LEU A 215 -5.06 4.80 18.42
CA LEU A 215 -4.18 5.93 18.16
C LEU A 215 -3.77 6.66 19.46
N TRP A 216 -4.63 6.68 20.47
CA TRP A 216 -4.33 7.29 21.77
C TRP A 216 -3.08 6.69 22.44
N PHE A 217 -2.79 5.43 22.16
CA PHE A 217 -1.63 4.72 22.71
C PHE A 217 -0.41 4.74 21.78
N MET A 218 -0.41 5.54 20.71
CA MET A 218 0.75 5.74 19.85
C MET A 218 1.78 6.66 20.52
N ARG A 219 3.05 6.57 20.10
CA ARG A 219 4.13 7.45 20.59
C ARG A 219 3.90 8.90 20.19
N TYR A 220 3.42 9.08 18.97
CA TYR A 220 2.99 10.37 18.45
C TYR A 220 1.46 10.37 18.35
N TRP A 221 0.84 11.54 18.18
CA TRP A 221 -0.62 11.61 18.08
C TRP A 221 -1.18 10.95 16.81
N GLY A 222 -0.37 10.84 15.74
CA GLY A 222 -0.73 10.15 14.51
C GLY A 222 -0.32 8.68 14.51
N MET A 223 -0.44 8.05 13.35
CA MET A 223 -0.08 6.65 13.14
C MET A 223 1.43 6.44 13.17
N ASP A 224 1.93 5.66 14.08
CA ASP A 224 3.34 5.28 14.13
C ASP A 224 3.71 4.30 13.00
N THR A 225 4.94 4.41 12.51
CA THR A 225 5.51 3.46 11.55
C THR A 225 6.39 2.45 12.29
N PRO A 226 6.07 1.14 12.25
CA PRO A 226 6.83 0.12 12.99
C PRO A 226 8.03 -0.40 12.17
N ASP A 227 8.94 0.49 11.77
CA ASP A 227 10.07 0.20 10.88
C ASP A 227 11.38 -0.10 11.61
N GLN A 228 11.44 0.19 12.93
CA GLN A 228 12.67 0.10 13.72
C GLN A 228 12.91 -1.27 14.34
N THR A 229 11.86 -2.08 14.52
CA THR A 229 11.95 -3.38 15.18
C THR A 229 10.92 -4.37 14.64
N LEU A 230 11.19 -5.66 14.77
CA LEU A 230 10.22 -6.74 14.50
C LEU A 230 9.35 -7.07 15.72
N GLN A 231 9.54 -6.37 16.84
CA GLN A 231 8.62 -6.50 17.97
C GLN A 231 7.27 -5.88 17.57
N PRO A 232 6.17 -6.66 17.61
CA PRO A 232 4.87 -6.15 17.22
C PRO A 232 4.41 -5.01 18.12
N TYR A 233 4.06 -3.88 17.54
CA TYR A 233 3.46 -2.77 18.27
C TYR A 233 1.94 -2.90 18.24
N VAL A 234 1.35 -3.19 19.40
CA VAL A 234 -0.06 -3.59 19.55
C VAL A 234 -1.04 -2.58 18.94
N PRO A 235 -0.94 -1.25 19.18
CA PRO A 235 -1.86 -0.28 18.58
C PRO A 235 -1.82 -0.30 17.03
N VAL A 236 -0.62 -0.38 16.44
CA VAL A 236 -0.43 -0.48 14.99
C VAL A 236 -1.02 -1.79 14.45
N LEU A 237 -0.76 -2.90 15.16
CA LEU A 237 -1.31 -4.21 14.80
C LEU A 237 -2.84 -4.23 14.86
N ALA A 238 -3.44 -3.56 15.85
CA ALA A 238 -4.89 -3.45 15.99
C ALA A 238 -5.52 -2.70 14.81
N ILE A 239 -4.95 -1.57 14.39
CA ILE A 239 -5.48 -0.75 13.29
C ILE A 239 -5.33 -1.49 11.95
N TYR A 240 -4.13 -1.96 11.61
CA TYR A 240 -3.90 -2.67 10.34
C TYR A 240 -4.58 -4.04 10.31
N GLY A 241 -4.57 -4.76 11.44
CA GLY A 241 -5.28 -6.02 11.60
C GLY A 241 -6.78 -5.85 11.48
N GLY A 242 -7.36 -4.81 12.09
CA GLY A 242 -8.77 -4.43 11.94
C GLY A 242 -9.15 -4.14 10.49
N GLY A 243 -8.32 -3.35 9.78
CA GLY A 243 -8.50 -3.10 8.35
C GLY A 243 -8.45 -4.39 7.51
N PHE A 244 -7.48 -5.27 7.79
CA PHE A 244 -7.36 -6.57 7.11
C PHE A 244 -8.56 -7.49 7.40
N LEU A 245 -8.99 -7.60 8.66
CA LEU A 245 -10.14 -8.41 9.06
C LEU A 245 -11.44 -7.88 8.42
N LEU A 246 -11.63 -6.57 8.38
CA LEU A 246 -12.76 -5.96 7.68
C LEU A 246 -12.73 -6.33 6.19
N GLY A 247 -11.57 -6.25 5.56
CA GLY A 247 -11.38 -6.70 4.18
C GLY A 247 -11.68 -8.18 3.99
N TRP A 248 -11.22 -9.04 4.91
CA TRP A 248 -11.51 -10.49 4.91
C TRP A 248 -13.02 -10.76 4.99
N LEU A 249 -13.72 -10.08 5.88
CA LEU A 249 -15.19 -10.21 6.04
C LEU A 249 -15.95 -9.67 4.82
N LEU A 250 -15.51 -8.55 4.24
CA LEU A 250 -16.06 -8.04 2.97
C LEU A 250 -15.84 -9.02 1.82
N GLY A 251 -14.76 -9.79 1.83
CA GLY A 251 -14.50 -10.87 0.87
C GLY A 251 -15.57 -11.97 0.90
N ARG A 252 -16.22 -12.20 2.05
CA ARG A 252 -17.36 -13.11 2.20
C ARG A 252 -18.64 -12.56 1.56
N GLN A 253 -18.85 -11.25 1.66
CA GLN A 253 -20.08 -10.55 1.28
C GLN A 253 -19.75 -9.50 0.22
N ARG A 254 -19.29 -9.94 -0.97
CA ARG A 254 -18.76 -9.06 -2.02
C ARG A 254 -19.76 -7.99 -2.47
N ASP A 255 -21.03 -8.28 -2.41
CA ASP A 255 -22.09 -7.35 -2.79
C ASP A 255 -22.16 -6.12 -1.89
N LEU A 256 -21.67 -6.24 -0.65
CA LEU A 256 -21.63 -5.13 0.31
C LEU A 256 -20.50 -4.13 0.02
N ILE A 257 -19.53 -4.44 -0.86
CA ILE A 257 -18.48 -3.47 -1.25
C ILE A 257 -19.11 -2.23 -1.88
N ALA A 258 -20.13 -2.41 -2.70
CA ALA A 258 -20.76 -1.31 -3.42
C ALA A 258 -21.43 -0.29 -2.47
N PRO A 259 -22.33 -0.66 -1.57
CA PRO A 259 -22.88 0.28 -0.59
C PRO A 259 -21.82 0.78 0.41
N PHE A 260 -20.89 -0.08 0.86
CA PHE A 260 -19.86 0.27 1.82
C PHE A 260 -18.88 1.33 1.29
N THR A 261 -18.57 1.33 -0.01
CA THR A 261 -17.65 2.29 -0.64
C THR A 261 -18.39 3.36 -1.47
N ARG A 262 -19.67 3.61 -1.18
CA ARG A 262 -20.46 4.63 -1.87
C ARG A 262 -19.84 6.00 -1.66
N LEU A 263 -19.63 6.73 -2.76
CA LEU A 263 -19.23 8.14 -2.69
C LEU A 263 -20.38 8.98 -2.14
N SER A 264 -20.16 9.63 -1.01
CA SER A 264 -21.21 10.43 -0.36
C SER A 264 -20.63 11.72 0.19
N MET A 265 -21.42 12.79 0.16
CA MET A 265 -21.00 14.12 0.58
C MET A 265 -20.59 14.16 2.06
N HIS A 266 -21.30 13.43 2.93
CA HIS A 266 -20.95 13.41 4.35
C HIS A 266 -19.53 12.86 4.61
N ARG A 267 -19.05 11.91 3.82
CA ARG A 267 -17.67 11.40 3.93
C ARG A 267 -16.62 12.42 3.52
N TRP A 268 -16.92 13.21 2.49
CA TRP A 268 -16.07 14.34 2.11
C TRP A 268 -16.03 15.41 3.21
N ILE A 269 -17.19 15.78 3.75
CA ILE A 269 -17.28 16.76 4.83
C ILE A 269 -16.52 16.26 6.07
N LEU A 270 -16.73 15.02 6.50
CA LEU A 270 -16.03 14.44 7.65
C LEU A 270 -14.51 14.33 7.42
N SER A 271 -14.08 14.06 6.20
CA SER A 271 -12.66 14.06 5.85
C SER A 271 -12.06 15.47 5.99
N VAL A 272 -12.74 16.49 5.48
CA VAL A 272 -12.28 17.90 5.59
C VAL A 272 -12.25 18.36 7.05
N ILE A 273 -13.29 18.05 7.84
CA ILE A 273 -13.34 18.35 9.28
C ILE A 273 -12.20 17.64 10.01
N GLY A 274 -11.98 16.37 9.70
CA GLY A 274 -10.89 15.58 10.30
C GLY A 274 -9.52 16.16 9.97
N ILE A 275 -9.27 16.54 8.72
CA ILE A 275 -8.01 17.20 8.30
C ILE A 275 -7.84 18.53 9.04
N ALA A 276 -8.89 19.34 9.15
CA ALA A 276 -8.83 20.59 9.88
C ALA A 276 -8.51 20.39 11.38
N ALA A 277 -9.14 19.38 12.01
CA ALA A 277 -8.86 19.01 13.39
C ALA A 277 -7.39 18.57 13.58
N ILE A 278 -6.85 17.73 12.68
CA ILE A 278 -5.44 17.32 12.68
C ILE A 278 -4.52 18.54 12.58
N GLN A 279 -4.76 19.40 11.60
CA GLN A 279 -3.89 20.56 11.35
C GLN A 279 -3.92 21.58 12.48
N TYR A 280 -5.09 21.79 13.10
CA TYR A 280 -5.22 22.68 14.24
C TYR A 280 -4.58 22.11 15.50
N SER A 281 -5.01 20.93 15.94
CA SER A 281 -4.57 20.34 17.21
C SER A 281 -3.12 19.83 17.15
N GLY A 282 -2.62 19.40 15.99
CA GLY A 282 -1.26 18.93 15.82
C GLY A 282 -0.17 19.96 16.15
N ARG A 283 -0.50 21.26 16.12
CA ARG A 283 0.42 22.34 16.52
C ARG A 283 0.79 22.28 17.99
N PHE A 284 -0.06 21.69 18.82
CA PHE A 284 0.10 21.60 20.27
C PHE A 284 0.68 20.25 20.72
N GLN A 285 1.05 19.37 19.80
CA GLN A 285 1.54 18.01 20.13
C GLN A 285 2.75 18.02 21.07
N MET A 286 3.64 19.01 20.97
CA MET A 286 4.84 19.13 21.80
C MET A 286 4.65 20.10 22.98
N ASP A 287 3.48 20.69 23.14
CA ASP A 287 3.15 21.62 24.23
C ASP A 287 2.47 20.86 25.37
N PHE A 288 3.24 20.10 26.13
CA PHE A 288 2.75 19.27 27.24
C PHE A 288 2.14 20.08 28.38
N GLY A 289 2.44 21.37 28.49
CA GLY A 289 1.89 22.29 29.51
C GLY A 289 0.57 22.93 29.10
N HIS A 290 0.08 22.70 27.88
CA HIS A 290 -1.13 23.35 27.40
C HIS A 290 -2.37 22.94 28.22
N PRO A 291 -3.21 23.90 28.69
CA PRO A 291 -4.37 23.60 29.57
C PRO A 291 -5.34 22.57 28.96
N TYR A 292 -5.45 22.55 27.65
CA TYR A 292 -6.35 21.65 26.91
C TYR A 292 -5.60 20.53 26.18
N TYR A 293 -4.39 20.15 26.61
CA TYR A 293 -3.55 19.16 25.93
C TYR A 293 -4.29 17.85 25.62
N HIS A 294 -4.97 17.26 26.60
CA HIS A 294 -5.72 16.03 26.41
C HIS A 294 -6.94 16.16 25.48
N ALA A 295 -7.63 17.33 25.53
CA ALA A 295 -8.74 17.59 24.63
C ALA A 295 -8.27 17.77 23.19
N LEU A 296 -7.13 18.45 22.98
CA LEU A 296 -6.50 18.60 21.66
C LEU A 296 -5.98 17.25 21.13
N HIS A 297 -5.42 16.41 21.99
CA HIS A 297 -5.03 15.05 21.65
C HIS A 297 -6.26 14.22 21.22
N ALA A 298 -7.35 14.27 21.98
CA ALA A 298 -8.61 13.60 21.61
C ALA A 298 -9.16 14.10 20.27
N ALA A 299 -9.15 15.40 20.02
CA ALA A 299 -9.57 16.00 18.75
C ALA A 299 -8.67 15.54 17.60
N TYR A 300 -7.35 15.45 17.82
CA TYR A 300 -6.40 14.97 16.83
C TYR A 300 -6.66 13.50 16.44
N VAL A 301 -6.69 12.58 17.43
CA VAL A 301 -6.85 11.15 17.14
C VAL A 301 -8.20 10.82 16.52
N LEU A 302 -9.28 11.51 16.95
CA LEU A 302 -10.59 11.37 16.35
C LEU A 302 -10.61 11.92 14.91
N GLY A 303 -10.06 13.12 14.70
CA GLY A 303 -9.91 13.72 13.37
C GLY A 303 -9.09 12.83 12.42
N TYR A 304 -8.00 12.23 12.93
CA TYR A 304 -7.14 11.31 12.20
C TYR A 304 -7.91 10.04 11.79
N ALA A 305 -8.64 9.43 12.72
CA ALA A 305 -9.43 8.24 12.46
C ALA A 305 -10.58 8.49 11.47
N LEU A 306 -11.27 9.64 11.58
CA LEU A 306 -12.31 10.06 10.62
C LEU A 306 -11.72 10.29 9.24
N THR A 307 -10.60 10.99 9.13
CA THR A 307 -9.87 11.20 7.88
C THR A 307 -9.45 9.86 7.26
N MET A 308 -8.86 8.97 8.07
CA MET A 308 -8.43 7.64 7.67
C MET A 308 -9.56 6.87 6.99
N TRP A 309 -10.64 6.62 7.69
CA TRP A 309 -11.73 5.78 7.17
C TRP A 309 -12.51 6.46 6.06
N SER A 310 -12.71 7.78 6.12
CA SER A 310 -13.34 8.53 5.03
C SER A 310 -12.54 8.38 3.74
N LEU A 311 -11.22 8.61 3.78
CA LEU A 311 -10.36 8.53 2.60
C LEU A 311 -10.17 7.09 2.10
N VAL A 312 -10.10 6.09 2.99
CA VAL A 312 -10.08 4.67 2.59
C VAL A 312 -11.31 4.34 1.75
N LEU A 313 -12.50 4.66 2.26
CA LEU A 313 -13.77 4.35 1.59
C LEU A 313 -13.97 5.17 0.31
N LEU A 314 -13.65 6.46 0.34
CA LEU A 314 -13.73 7.34 -0.82
C LEU A 314 -12.75 6.91 -1.92
N THR A 315 -11.53 6.51 -1.55
CA THR A 315 -10.53 6.05 -2.53
C THR A 315 -11.02 4.78 -3.24
N ILE A 316 -11.41 3.75 -2.49
CA ILE A 316 -11.92 2.50 -3.10
C ILE A 316 -13.18 2.79 -3.93
N GLY A 317 -14.08 3.65 -3.43
CA GLY A 317 -15.30 4.05 -4.13
C GLY A 317 -15.03 4.80 -5.43
N ALA A 318 -14.04 5.70 -5.44
CA ALA A 318 -13.63 6.43 -6.63
C ALA A 318 -13.09 5.48 -7.70
N PHE A 319 -12.17 4.59 -7.34
CA PHE A 319 -11.65 3.61 -8.28
C PHE A 319 -12.74 2.64 -8.78
N ARG A 320 -13.67 2.21 -7.91
CA ARG A 320 -14.82 1.40 -8.31
C ARG A 320 -15.72 2.12 -9.31
N LYS A 321 -15.91 3.44 -9.16
CA LYS A 321 -16.74 4.24 -10.07
C LYS A 321 -16.05 4.56 -11.39
N PHE A 322 -14.76 4.90 -11.36
CA PHE A 322 -14.05 5.43 -12.53
C PHE A 322 -13.14 4.42 -13.24
N CYS A 323 -12.77 3.31 -12.59
CA CYS A 323 -11.89 2.28 -13.15
C CYS A 323 -12.67 0.98 -13.41
N THR A 324 -13.79 1.07 -14.12
CA THR A 324 -14.67 -0.08 -14.43
C THR A 324 -14.20 -0.92 -15.61
N ARG A 325 -13.36 -0.35 -16.47
CA ARG A 325 -12.86 -1.03 -17.68
C ARG A 325 -11.40 -1.44 -17.49
N PRO A 326 -11.03 -2.65 -17.90
CA PRO A 326 -9.64 -3.09 -17.86
C PRO A 326 -8.80 -2.24 -18.83
N ARG A 327 -7.76 -1.58 -18.29
CA ARG A 327 -6.80 -0.80 -19.06
C ARG A 327 -5.43 -1.46 -18.99
N PRO A 328 -4.74 -1.72 -20.11
CA PRO A 328 -3.45 -2.43 -20.12
C PRO A 328 -2.38 -1.76 -19.25
N TRP A 329 -2.31 -0.41 -19.25
CA TRP A 329 -1.35 0.33 -18.44
C TRP A 329 -1.62 0.25 -16.93
N ILE A 330 -2.90 0.25 -16.49
CA ILE A 330 -3.27 0.04 -15.08
C ILE A 330 -2.83 -1.37 -14.65
N ARG A 331 -3.06 -2.34 -15.52
CA ARG A 331 -2.65 -3.72 -15.27
C ARG A 331 -1.13 -3.87 -15.18
N TYR A 332 -0.39 -3.15 -16.03
CA TYR A 332 1.06 -3.12 -15.99
C TYR A 332 1.55 -2.52 -14.67
N LEU A 333 1.00 -1.36 -14.24
CA LEU A 333 1.32 -0.73 -12.96
C LEU A 333 0.94 -1.61 -11.76
N ALA A 334 -0.21 -2.28 -11.80
CA ALA A 334 -0.62 -3.19 -10.74
C ALA A 334 0.28 -4.43 -10.64
N ASP A 335 0.75 -4.98 -11.78
CA ASP A 335 1.69 -6.10 -11.80
C ASP A 335 3.10 -5.68 -11.36
N SER A 336 3.55 -4.45 -11.68
CA SER A 336 4.85 -3.92 -11.25
C SER A 336 4.85 -3.41 -9.81
N SER A 337 3.67 -3.16 -9.24
CA SER A 337 3.53 -2.47 -7.93
C SER A 337 4.31 -3.11 -6.81
N TYR A 338 4.42 -4.44 -6.79
CA TYR A 338 5.16 -5.13 -5.75
C TYR A 338 6.68 -4.89 -5.86
N TRP A 339 7.22 -4.91 -7.09
CA TRP A 339 8.63 -4.60 -7.31
C TRP A 339 8.93 -3.14 -6.98
N LEU A 340 8.08 -2.22 -7.43
CA LEU A 340 8.20 -0.80 -7.11
C LEU A 340 8.26 -0.57 -5.59
N TYR A 341 7.38 -1.26 -4.83
CA TYR A 341 7.40 -1.23 -3.37
C TYR A 341 8.76 -1.67 -2.80
N LEU A 342 9.36 -2.73 -3.33
CA LEU A 342 10.63 -3.23 -2.81
C LEU A 342 11.79 -2.25 -3.05
N VAL A 343 11.88 -1.66 -4.25
CA VAL A 343 13.10 -0.93 -4.66
C VAL A 343 13.01 0.59 -4.51
N HIS A 344 11.80 1.17 -4.33
CA HIS A 344 11.65 2.63 -4.39
C HIS A 344 12.42 3.38 -3.32
N LEU A 345 12.48 2.87 -2.08
CA LEU A 345 13.01 3.65 -0.97
C LEU A 345 14.51 3.94 -1.09
N PRO A 346 15.39 2.97 -1.38
CA PRO A 346 16.79 3.27 -1.68
C PRO A 346 16.96 4.28 -2.83
N ILE A 347 16.18 4.12 -3.91
CA ILE A 347 16.24 5.03 -5.07
C ILE A 347 15.84 6.46 -4.67
N VAL A 348 14.73 6.60 -3.93
CA VAL A 348 14.26 7.90 -3.42
C VAL A 348 15.33 8.59 -2.60
N VAL A 349 15.90 7.89 -1.59
CA VAL A 349 16.88 8.49 -0.69
C VAL A 349 18.15 8.91 -1.44
N TRP A 350 18.64 8.10 -2.38
CA TRP A 350 19.81 8.43 -3.17
C TRP A 350 19.56 9.65 -4.09
N LEU A 351 18.37 9.75 -4.69
CA LEU A 351 18.01 10.93 -5.48
C LEU A 351 17.83 12.17 -4.60
N GLN A 352 17.30 12.02 -3.38
CA GLN A 352 17.22 13.13 -2.42
C GLN A 352 18.61 13.64 -2.05
N VAL A 353 19.56 12.74 -1.74
CA VAL A 353 20.97 13.13 -1.49
C VAL A 353 21.55 13.93 -2.67
N ALA A 354 21.30 13.46 -3.89
CA ALA A 354 21.84 14.09 -5.09
C ALA A 354 21.32 15.51 -5.35
N VAL A 355 20.12 15.86 -4.87
CA VAL A 355 19.52 17.17 -5.15
C VAL A 355 19.35 18.07 -3.92
N ALA A 356 19.63 17.57 -2.71
CA ALA A 356 19.31 18.26 -1.45
C ALA A 356 19.91 19.68 -1.37
N GLU A 357 21.16 19.84 -1.81
CA GLU A 357 21.91 21.10 -1.72
C GLU A 357 21.70 22.03 -2.92
N ILE A 358 21.02 21.58 -3.98
CA ILE A 358 20.77 22.40 -5.15
C ILE A 358 19.80 23.53 -4.79
N PRO A 359 20.11 24.82 -5.02
CA PRO A 359 19.27 25.95 -4.64
C PRO A 359 18.08 26.14 -5.60
N VAL A 360 17.22 25.12 -5.69
CA VAL A 360 16.00 25.09 -6.50
C VAL A 360 14.81 24.82 -5.59
N ASN A 361 13.64 25.34 -5.93
CA ASN A 361 12.41 25.14 -5.17
C ASN A 361 12.11 23.63 -4.97
N TRP A 362 11.49 23.29 -3.85
CA TRP A 362 11.13 21.91 -3.49
C TRP A 362 10.24 21.21 -4.53
N SER A 363 9.34 21.93 -5.20
CA SER A 363 8.32 21.33 -6.06
C SER A 363 8.88 20.66 -7.32
N PRO A 364 9.78 21.27 -8.13
CA PRO A 364 10.42 20.55 -9.25
C PRO A 364 11.35 19.44 -8.78
N LYS A 365 12.01 19.56 -7.62
CA LYS A 365 12.80 18.48 -7.04
C LYS A 365 11.93 17.28 -6.68
N LEU A 366 10.79 17.51 -6.03
CA LEU A 366 9.81 16.47 -5.71
C LEU A 366 9.31 15.76 -6.97
N ALA A 367 8.97 16.54 -8.01
CA ALA A 367 8.55 15.98 -9.29
C ALA A 367 9.66 15.11 -9.92
N PHE A 368 10.89 15.63 -9.96
CA PHE A 368 12.05 14.90 -10.48
C PHE A 368 12.29 13.59 -9.72
N ILE A 369 12.41 13.63 -8.38
CA ILE A 369 12.64 12.43 -7.55
C ILE A 369 11.54 11.40 -7.78
N SER A 370 10.28 11.83 -7.79
CA SER A 370 9.13 10.93 -7.96
C SER A 370 9.13 10.28 -9.34
N ILE A 371 9.28 11.06 -10.41
CA ILE A 371 9.28 10.56 -11.80
C ILE A 371 10.50 9.66 -12.05
N ALA A 372 11.68 10.08 -11.64
CA ALA A 372 12.91 9.30 -11.80
C ALA A 372 12.83 7.97 -11.03
N THR A 373 12.32 7.99 -9.80
CA THR A 373 12.11 6.74 -9.01
C THR A 373 11.16 5.79 -9.71
N ILE A 374 10.01 6.28 -10.18
CA ILE A 374 9.03 5.45 -10.89
C ILE A 374 9.63 4.90 -12.18
N ALA A 375 10.31 5.73 -12.98
CA ALA A 375 10.94 5.32 -14.22
C ALA A 375 12.01 4.25 -14.03
N LEU A 376 12.93 4.44 -13.07
CA LEU A 376 13.99 3.49 -12.74
C LEU A 376 13.41 2.17 -12.19
N ALA A 377 12.39 2.24 -11.34
CA ALA A 377 11.75 1.06 -10.80
C ALA A 377 10.95 0.29 -11.87
N LEU A 378 10.28 0.95 -12.80
CA LEU A 378 9.60 0.31 -13.93
C LEU A 378 10.60 -0.28 -14.94
N LEU A 379 11.70 0.40 -15.21
CA LEU A 379 12.78 -0.09 -16.07
C LEU A 379 13.37 -1.39 -15.49
N THR A 380 13.75 -1.38 -14.22
CA THR A 380 14.29 -2.58 -13.56
C THR A 380 13.23 -3.69 -13.45
N TYR A 381 11.96 -3.36 -13.27
CA TYR A 381 10.87 -4.33 -13.33
C TYR A 381 10.82 -5.05 -14.68
N ASP A 382 10.83 -4.31 -15.78
CA ASP A 382 10.72 -4.90 -17.13
C ASP A 382 11.96 -5.71 -17.51
N LEU A 383 13.17 -5.23 -17.14
CA LEU A 383 14.45 -5.88 -17.47
C LEU A 383 14.73 -7.11 -16.60
N VAL A 384 14.52 -7.00 -15.28
CA VAL A 384 15.03 -7.97 -14.30
C VAL A 384 13.93 -8.90 -13.78
N VAL A 385 12.68 -8.42 -13.67
CA VAL A 385 11.62 -9.13 -12.96
C VAL A 385 10.62 -9.78 -13.91
N ARG A 386 10.05 -9.03 -14.82
CA ARG A 386 8.84 -9.39 -15.55
C ARG A 386 8.94 -10.72 -16.31
N SER A 387 10.06 -10.99 -16.97
CA SER A 387 10.29 -12.20 -17.77
C SER A 387 11.03 -13.32 -17.04
N THR A 388 11.46 -13.07 -15.80
CA THR A 388 12.34 -14.00 -15.06
C THR A 388 11.57 -14.82 -14.00
N TRP A 389 12.30 -15.68 -13.29
CA TRP A 389 11.77 -16.43 -12.16
C TRP A 389 11.37 -15.53 -10.98
N ILE A 390 12.00 -14.33 -10.86
CA ILE A 390 11.61 -13.33 -9.84
C ILE A 390 10.15 -12.91 -10.07
N GLY A 391 9.77 -12.65 -11.32
CA GLY A 391 8.38 -12.33 -11.66
C GLY A 391 7.42 -13.49 -11.40
N ALA A 392 7.87 -14.74 -11.58
CA ALA A 392 7.07 -15.91 -11.22
C ALA A 392 6.80 -15.98 -9.71
N ILE A 393 7.80 -15.65 -8.87
CA ILE A 393 7.65 -15.61 -7.41
C ILE A 393 6.74 -14.44 -7.01
N LEU A 394 7.04 -13.22 -7.43
CA LEU A 394 6.33 -12.02 -6.99
C LEU A 394 4.89 -11.97 -7.53
N ASN A 395 4.68 -12.24 -8.82
CA ASN A 395 3.40 -12.10 -9.50
C ASN A 395 2.68 -13.44 -9.77
N GLY A 396 3.38 -14.58 -9.55
CA GLY A 396 2.85 -15.91 -9.78
C GLY A 396 2.85 -16.36 -11.25
N ARG A 397 3.44 -15.58 -12.15
CA ARG A 397 3.60 -15.92 -13.58
C ARG A 397 4.71 -15.06 -14.18
N ARG A 398 5.35 -15.58 -15.22
CA ARG A 398 6.23 -14.81 -16.10
C ARG A 398 5.40 -14.14 -17.18
N ARG A 399 5.90 -13.02 -17.68
CA ARG A 399 5.31 -12.29 -18.84
C ARG A 399 6.43 -11.78 -19.72
N ASP A 400 6.16 -11.65 -21.00
CA ASP A 400 7.10 -11.05 -21.94
C ASP A 400 7.40 -9.60 -21.58
N ARG A 401 8.59 -9.13 -21.91
CA ARG A 401 9.01 -7.74 -21.67
C ARG A 401 8.10 -6.79 -22.44
N ALA A 402 7.64 -5.73 -21.78
CA ALA A 402 6.80 -4.72 -22.42
C ALA A 402 7.59 -3.95 -23.49
N MET A 403 8.88 -3.67 -23.23
CA MET A 403 9.75 -2.97 -24.20
C MET A 403 9.96 -3.75 -25.49
N SER A 404 10.05 -5.09 -25.46
CA SER A 404 10.18 -5.88 -26.68
C SER A 404 8.96 -5.80 -27.58
N SER A 405 7.75 -5.69 -27.00
CA SER A 405 6.52 -5.53 -27.77
C SER A 405 6.40 -4.12 -28.40
N ILE A 406 6.91 -3.09 -27.72
CA ILE A 406 6.95 -1.73 -28.25
C ILE A 406 7.94 -1.65 -29.41
N VAL A 407 9.15 -2.19 -29.25
CA VAL A 407 10.18 -2.22 -30.31
C VAL A 407 9.74 -3.07 -31.50
N GLY A 408 9.06 -4.20 -31.26
CA GLY A 408 8.48 -5.03 -32.32
C GLY A 408 7.41 -4.29 -33.15
N ASN A 409 6.53 -3.54 -32.47
CA ASN A 409 5.51 -2.72 -33.15
C ASN A 409 6.10 -1.52 -33.93
N ILE A 410 7.24 -0.97 -33.47
CA ILE A 410 7.93 0.11 -34.19
C ILE A 410 8.63 -0.44 -35.44
N ARG A 411 9.20 -1.66 -35.38
CA ARG A 411 9.89 -2.30 -36.51
C ARG A 411 8.94 -2.84 -37.58
N HIS A 412 7.69 -3.16 -37.23
CA HIS A 412 6.68 -3.71 -38.15
C HIS A 412 5.32 -3.01 -38.00
N PRO A 413 5.21 -1.71 -38.31
CA PRO A 413 3.96 -0.97 -38.15
C PRO A 413 2.80 -1.47 -39.04
N TRP A 414 3.08 -2.28 -40.05
CA TRP A 414 2.10 -2.75 -41.04
C TRP A 414 1.65 -4.20 -40.88
N GLN A 415 2.14 -4.95 -39.89
CA GLN A 415 1.63 -6.29 -39.61
C GLN A 415 0.47 -6.24 -38.61
N THR A 416 -0.57 -5.47 -38.88
CA THR A 416 -1.84 -5.56 -38.18
C THR A 416 -2.56 -6.85 -38.61
N LYS A 417 -2.67 -7.75 -37.63
CA LYS A 417 -3.63 -8.84 -37.47
C LYS A 417 -4.49 -9.13 -38.74
N GLN A 418 -4.06 -10.05 -39.54
CA GLN A 418 -5.01 -10.80 -40.35
C GLN A 418 -5.93 -11.61 -39.43
N PRO A 419 -7.24 -11.51 -39.52
CA PRO A 419 -8.14 -12.44 -38.85
C PRO A 419 -7.84 -13.83 -39.42
N LYS A 420 -7.63 -14.82 -38.56
CA LYS A 420 -7.61 -16.22 -38.94
C LYS A 420 -8.95 -16.52 -39.58
N SER A 421 -9.00 -16.53 -40.93
CA SER A 421 -10.10 -17.10 -41.67
C SER A 421 -10.10 -18.60 -41.42
N SER A 422 -11.10 -19.07 -40.73
CA SER A 422 -11.46 -20.47 -40.65
C SER A 422 -11.88 -20.93 -42.06
N LEU A 423 -10.94 -21.52 -42.79
CA LEU A 423 -11.27 -22.35 -43.92
C LEU A 423 -11.91 -23.64 -43.40
N VAL A 424 -13.21 -23.65 -43.38
CA VAL A 424 -14.00 -24.88 -43.39
C VAL A 424 -13.92 -25.40 -44.81
N LEU A 425 -13.13 -26.44 -45.04
CA LEU A 425 -13.20 -27.26 -46.23
C LEU A 425 -14.36 -28.24 -46.03
N GLU A 426 -15.49 -27.94 -46.66
CA GLU A 426 -16.43 -28.96 -47.05
C GLU A 426 -15.72 -29.88 -48.05
N SER A 427 -15.64 -31.15 -47.76
CA SER A 427 -15.45 -32.22 -48.76
C SER A 427 -16.62 -33.18 -48.63
N GLU A 428 -17.57 -32.99 -49.53
CA GLU A 428 -18.45 -34.07 -49.99
C GLU A 428 -17.61 -35.17 -50.63
N ARG A 429 -17.72 -36.40 -50.13
CA ARG A 429 -18.05 -37.66 -50.85
C ARG A 429 -18.09 -38.83 -49.88
#